data_984cf9892efb311441a91e96276fe599
#
_entry.id   984cf9892efb311441a91e96276fe599
#
_cell.length_a   1.000
_cell.length_b   1.000
_cell.length_c   1.000
_cell.angle_alpha   90.00
_cell.angle_beta   90.00
_cell.angle_gamma   90.00
#
_symmetry.space_group_name_H-M   'P 1'
#
loop_
_entity.id
_entity.type
_entity.pdbx_description
1 polymer ?
#
loop_
_entity_poly.entity_id
_entity_poly.type
_entity_poly.pdbx_seq_one_letter_code
_entity_poly.pdbx_strand_id
1 'polypeptide(L)'
;MNEPALFYSPDRLREFLDSMAQLRGQDNIEQEEFFAKVVGGAMGLMNSPADYTSFYHDLAGQQVRHDRVHNLYGGSMTRAAGEAFADLRPGRRTLLYSRSSIIGSHRYGGIWLGDNNSSWAQLLANIQMMPSVQMCGFLYSGADLCGFSEDTTPDLALRWLEFGLF
;
A
#
# COMPACT_ATOMS: atom_id res chain seq x y z
N MET A 1 1.40 6.03 -7.93
CA MET A 1 1.33 5.12 -6.76
C MET A 1 0.39 3.98 -7.10
N ASN A 2 0.78 2.76 -6.85
CA ASN A 2 -0.02 1.57 -7.14
C ASN A 2 -0.33 0.83 -5.84
N GLU A 3 -1.24 1.37 -5.11
CA GLU A 3 -1.70 0.87 -3.84
C GLU A 3 -3.19 0.53 -3.96
N PRO A 4 -3.53 -0.64 -4.52
CA PRO A 4 -4.92 -1.04 -4.70
C PRO A 4 -5.54 -1.39 -3.34
N ALA A 5 -5.95 -0.35 -2.61
CA ALA A 5 -6.37 -0.47 -1.22
C ALA A 5 -7.88 -0.63 -1.05
N LEU A 6 -8.67 -0.37 -2.09
CA LEU A 6 -10.13 -0.35 -1.99
C LEU A 6 -10.75 -1.48 -2.82
N PHE A 7 -10.80 -2.66 -2.24
CA PHE A 7 -11.57 -3.78 -2.76
C PHE A 7 -12.64 -4.14 -1.74
N TYR A 8 -13.88 -3.79 -2.03
CA TYR A 8 -15.04 -4.14 -1.21
C TYR A 8 -16.20 -4.57 -2.10
N SER A 9 -16.99 -5.51 -1.61
CA SER A 9 -18.22 -5.92 -2.30
C SER A 9 -19.33 -4.88 -2.11
N PRO A 10 -20.29 -4.80 -3.04
CA PRO A 10 -21.48 -3.94 -2.87
C PRO A 10 -22.26 -4.22 -1.58
N ASP A 11 -22.29 -5.47 -1.14
CA ASP A 11 -22.99 -5.86 0.09
C ASP A 11 -22.29 -5.29 1.32
N ARG A 12 -20.96 -5.38 1.41
CA ARG A 12 -20.20 -4.76 2.50
C ARG A 12 -20.29 -3.25 2.51
N LEU A 13 -20.31 -2.61 1.33
CA LEU A 13 -20.55 -1.17 1.26
C LEU A 13 -21.93 -0.83 1.82
N ARG A 14 -22.96 -1.61 1.48
CA ARG A 14 -24.32 -1.40 2.00
C ARG A 14 -24.36 -1.57 3.51
N GLU A 15 -23.78 -2.64 4.05
CA GLU A 15 -23.67 -2.86 5.50
C GLU A 15 -22.99 -1.69 6.22
N PHE A 16 -21.91 -1.17 5.65
CA PHE A 16 -21.22 0.00 6.19
C PHE A 16 -22.13 1.24 6.17
N LEU A 17 -22.79 1.53 5.05
CA LEU A 17 -23.70 2.69 4.93
C LEU A 17 -24.89 2.58 5.87
N ASP A 18 -25.45 1.38 6.04
CA ASP A 18 -26.55 1.13 6.99
C ASP A 18 -26.09 1.34 8.44
N SER A 19 -24.88 0.91 8.78
CA SER A 19 -24.30 1.15 10.10
C SER A 19 -24.06 2.63 10.36
N MET A 20 -23.63 3.40 9.35
CA MET A 20 -23.48 4.86 9.45
C MET A 20 -24.82 5.57 9.61
N ALA A 21 -25.86 5.11 8.91
CA ALA A 21 -27.21 5.66 9.06
C ALA A 21 -27.76 5.44 10.47
N GLN A 22 -27.52 4.26 11.05
CA GLN A 22 -27.91 3.96 12.45
C GLN A 22 -27.16 4.86 13.45
N LEU A 23 -25.87 5.12 13.24
CA LEU A 23 -25.08 6.01 14.10
C LEU A 23 -25.61 7.46 14.07
N ARG A 24 -26.05 7.95 12.91
CA ARG A 24 -26.65 9.28 12.77
C ARG A 24 -27.97 9.45 13.51
N GLY A 25 -28.66 8.36 13.77
CA GLY A 25 -29.93 8.36 14.53
C GLY A 25 -29.73 8.30 16.05
N GLN A 26 -28.51 8.28 16.56
CA GLN A 26 -28.23 8.26 17.99
C GLN A 26 -28.03 9.67 18.54
N ASP A 27 -28.90 10.10 19.43
CA ASP A 27 -28.89 11.46 19.97
C ASP A 27 -27.74 11.77 20.95
N ASN A 28 -27.00 10.77 21.42
CA ASN A 28 -25.97 10.89 22.47
C ASN A 28 -24.64 10.18 22.16
N ILE A 29 -24.25 10.12 20.90
CA ILE A 29 -22.95 9.56 20.56
C ILE A 29 -21.86 10.62 20.74
N GLU A 30 -20.82 10.31 21.50
CA GLU A 30 -19.63 11.15 21.64
C GLU A 30 -18.93 11.32 20.28
N GLN A 31 -18.41 12.52 20.00
CA GLN A 31 -17.79 12.83 18.73
C GLN A 31 -16.60 11.91 18.43
N GLU A 32 -15.81 11.57 19.44
CA GLU A 32 -14.67 10.65 19.32
C GLU A 32 -15.12 9.23 19.00
N GLU A 33 -16.20 8.76 19.64
CA GLU A 33 -16.77 7.44 19.36
C GLU A 33 -17.35 7.36 17.95
N PHE A 34 -18.06 8.41 17.52
CA PHE A 34 -18.57 8.51 16.15
C PHE A 34 -17.44 8.43 15.13
N PHE A 35 -16.38 9.23 15.33
CA PHE A 35 -15.24 9.26 14.44
C PHE A 35 -14.52 7.89 14.40
N ALA A 36 -14.30 7.27 15.56
CA ALA A 36 -13.66 5.94 15.63
C ALA A 36 -14.48 4.87 14.90
N LYS A 37 -15.82 4.88 15.02
CA LYS A 37 -16.70 3.95 14.30
C LYS A 37 -16.71 4.21 12.80
N VAL A 38 -16.70 5.46 12.36
CA VAL A 38 -16.63 5.82 10.92
C VAL A 38 -15.31 5.38 10.32
N VAL A 39 -14.19 5.72 10.97
CA VAL A 39 -12.86 5.34 10.49
C VAL A 39 -12.67 3.83 10.52
N GLY A 40 -13.04 3.17 11.61
CA GLY A 40 -12.92 1.72 11.74
C GLY A 40 -13.77 0.97 10.72
N GLY A 41 -14.99 1.45 10.45
CA GLY A 41 -15.86 0.88 9.42
C GLY A 41 -15.31 1.09 8.01
N ALA A 42 -14.80 2.28 7.70
CA ALA A 42 -14.17 2.58 6.41
C ALA A 42 -12.90 1.73 6.20
N MET A 43 -12.06 1.60 7.23
CA MET A 43 -10.89 0.71 7.19
C MET A 43 -11.29 -0.76 6.99
N GLY A 44 -12.42 -1.18 7.56
CA GLY A 44 -12.98 -2.52 7.37
C GLY A 44 -13.38 -2.83 5.93
N LEU A 45 -13.62 -1.81 5.08
CA LEU A 45 -13.87 -1.99 3.65
C LEU A 45 -12.58 -2.23 2.84
N MET A 46 -11.41 -1.94 3.42
CA MET A 46 -10.15 -2.00 2.69
C MET A 46 -9.59 -3.43 2.68
N ASN A 47 -9.32 -3.93 1.49
CA ASN A 47 -8.57 -5.18 1.27
C ASN A 47 -9.05 -6.38 2.10
N SER A 48 -10.35 -6.57 2.25
CA SER A 48 -10.88 -7.74 2.95
C SER A 48 -10.69 -9.01 2.13
N PRO A 49 -10.02 -10.06 2.66
CA PRO A 49 -9.87 -11.33 1.95
C PRO A 49 -11.21 -11.97 1.58
N ALA A 50 -12.28 -11.73 2.33
CA ALA A 50 -13.61 -12.22 2.02
C ALA A 50 -14.17 -11.64 0.70
N ASP A 51 -13.85 -10.38 0.40
CA ASP A 51 -14.27 -9.73 -0.82
C ASP A 51 -13.48 -10.19 -2.05
N TYR A 52 -12.24 -10.67 -1.87
CA TYR A 52 -11.39 -11.11 -2.99
C TYR A 52 -11.98 -12.27 -3.79
N THR A 53 -12.83 -13.06 -3.18
CA THR A 53 -13.53 -14.17 -3.84
C THR A 53 -14.72 -13.73 -4.67
N SER A 54 -15.21 -12.50 -4.51
CA SER A 54 -16.34 -11.94 -5.25
C SER A 54 -15.92 -11.17 -6.50
N PHE A 55 -14.64 -10.81 -6.64
CA PHE A 55 -14.12 -10.08 -7.79
C PHE A 55 -13.45 -10.98 -8.81
N TYR A 56 -13.66 -10.67 -10.09
CA TYR A 56 -13.05 -11.36 -11.21
C TYR A 56 -12.35 -10.37 -12.13
N HIS A 57 -11.25 -10.82 -12.70
CA HIS A 57 -10.48 -10.11 -13.72
C HIS A 57 -10.54 -10.88 -15.02
N ASP A 58 -10.60 -10.16 -16.14
CA ASP A 58 -10.42 -10.76 -17.46
C ASP A 58 -8.91 -10.82 -17.77
N LEU A 59 -8.38 -12.02 -17.82
CA LEU A 59 -7.03 -12.31 -18.27
C LEU A 59 -7.07 -13.04 -19.61
N ALA A 60 -6.92 -12.30 -20.70
CA ALA A 60 -6.94 -12.83 -22.07
C ALA A 60 -8.20 -13.66 -22.36
N GLY A 61 -9.36 -13.16 -21.98
CA GLY A 61 -10.66 -13.82 -22.18
C GLY A 61 -11.02 -14.88 -21.13
N GLN A 62 -10.18 -15.07 -20.12
CA GLN A 62 -10.47 -15.96 -19.00
C GLN A 62 -10.83 -15.16 -17.75
N GLN A 63 -11.96 -15.49 -17.14
CA GLN A 63 -12.37 -14.90 -15.88
C GLN A 63 -11.58 -15.54 -14.73
N VAL A 64 -10.70 -14.77 -14.10
CA VAL A 64 -9.87 -15.21 -12.98
C VAL A 64 -10.27 -14.47 -11.72
N ARG A 65 -10.51 -15.20 -10.66
CA ARG A 65 -10.90 -14.65 -9.37
C ARG A 65 -9.76 -13.86 -8.74
N HIS A 66 -10.08 -12.72 -8.11
CA HIS A 66 -9.08 -11.77 -7.57
C HIS A 66 -8.12 -12.39 -6.56
N ASP A 67 -8.60 -13.25 -5.66
CA ASP A 67 -7.75 -13.92 -4.66
C ASP A 67 -6.59 -14.74 -5.27
N ARG A 68 -6.74 -15.18 -6.51
CA ARG A 68 -5.69 -15.91 -7.25
C ARG A 68 -4.65 -15.01 -7.90
N VAL A 69 -4.99 -13.75 -8.11
CA VAL A 69 -4.15 -12.77 -8.83
C VAL A 69 -3.88 -11.50 -8.03
N HIS A 70 -4.34 -11.46 -6.78
CA HIS A 70 -4.20 -10.29 -5.92
C HIS A 70 -2.76 -9.74 -5.90
N ASN A 71 -1.78 -10.59 -5.68
CA ASN A 71 -0.37 -10.18 -5.62
C ASN A 71 0.18 -9.73 -6.98
N LEU A 72 -0.44 -10.12 -8.09
CA LEU A 72 -0.05 -9.68 -9.43
C LEU A 72 -0.57 -8.29 -9.76
N TYR A 73 -1.62 -7.82 -9.09
CA TYR A 73 -2.32 -6.59 -9.45
C TYR A 73 -1.39 -5.37 -9.39
N GLY A 74 -0.74 -5.14 -8.24
CA GLY A 74 0.23 -4.05 -8.08
C GLY A 74 1.44 -4.17 -9.00
N GLY A 75 1.96 -5.39 -9.18
CA GLY A 75 3.04 -5.66 -10.13
C GLY A 75 2.65 -5.35 -11.58
N SER A 76 1.42 -5.67 -11.99
CA SER A 76 0.89 -5.35 -13.32
C SER A 76 0.74 -3.84 -13.53
N MET A 77 0.31 -3.10 -12.51
CA MET A 77 0.25 -1.63 -12.55
C MET A 77 1.65 -1.02 -12.71
N THR A 78 2.65 -1.53 -11.98
CA THR A 78 4.05 -1.09 -12.08
C THR A 78 4.60 -1.37 -13.47
N ARG A 79 4.32 -2.54 -14.01
CA ARG A 79 4.69 -2.90 -15.39
C ARG A 79 4.08 -1.95 -16.40
N ALA A 80 2.77 -1.73 -16.37
CA ALA A 80 2.08 -0.83 -17.29
C ALA A 80 2.66 0.60 -17.25
N ALA A 81 2.95 1.11 -16.05
CA ALA A 81 3.59 2.41 -15.89
C ALA A 81 5.01 2.44 -16.47
N GLY A 82 5.81 1.38 -16.21
CA GLY A 82 7.18 1.27 -16.74
C GLY A 82 7.21 1.21 -18.26
N GLU A 83 6.33 0.42 -18.88
CA GLU A 83 6.18 0.33 -20.34
C GLU A 83 5.76 1.68 -20.94
N ALA A 84 4.77 2.36 -20.34
CA ALA A 84 4.34 3.69 -20.79
C ALA A 84 5.47 4.74 -20.71
N PHE A 85 6.28 4.72 -19.67
CA PHE A 85 7.45 5.62 -19.59
C PHE A 85 8.51 5.30 -20.63
N ALA A 86 8.74 4.04 -20.94
CA ALA A 86 9.68 3.64 -21.98
C ALA A 86 9.23 4.15 -23.37
N ASP A 87 7.93 4.09 -23.65
CA ASP A 87 7.34 4.60 -24.91
C ASP A 87 7.36 6.13 -25.00
N LEU A 88 6.98 6.81 -23.90
CA LEU A 88 6.91 8.27 -23.87
C LEU A 88 8.29 8.94 -23.82
N ARG A 89 9.30 8.27 -23.30
CA ARG A 89 10.66 8.82 -23.12
C ARG A 89 11.73 7.79 -23.50
N PRO A 90 11.82 7.39 -24.76
CA PRO A 90 12.76 6.37 -25.21
C PRO A 90 14.21 6.77 -24.90
N GLY A 91 14.97 5.85 -24.40
CA GLY A 91 16.36 6.03 -24.03
C GLY A 91 16.62 6.84 -22.76
N ARG A 92 15.58 7.27 -22.05
CA ARG A 92 15.74 7.92 -20.74
C ARG A 92 15.44 6.99 -19.61
N ARG A 93 16.25 7.07 -18.54
CA ARG A 93 15.94 6.41 -17.28
C ARG A 93 14.80 7.13 -16.57
N THR A 94 13.88 6.38 -16.02
CA THR A 94 12.79 6.88 -15.20
C THR A 94 12.90 6.30 -13.80
N LEU A 95 12.58 7.08 -12.78
CA LEU A 95 12.43 6.59 -11.43
C LEU A 95 10.96 6.24 -11.21
N LEU A 96 10.68 4.97 -11.12
CA LEU A 96 9.38 4.42 -10.78
C LEU A 96 9.54 3.54 -9.54
N TYR A 97 8.72 3.75 -8.54
CA TYR A 97 8.70 2.89 -7.36
C TYR A 97 7.27 2.65 -6.90
N SER A 98 7.07 1.58 -6.22
CA SER A 98 5.76 1.04 -5.86
C SER A 98 5.75 0.52 -4.43
N ARG A 99 4.60 0.54 -3.80
CA ARG A 99 4.37 -0.15 -2.52
C ARG A 99 4.04 -1.62 -2.75
N SER A 100 3.06 -1.89 -3.64
CA SER A 100 2.65 -3.25 -3.97
C SER A 100 3.52 -3.84 -5.06
N SER A 101 4.06 -5.02 -4.82
CA SER A 101 5.04 -5.61 -5.72
C SER A 101 5.06 -7.14 -5.64
N ILE A 102 5.71 -7.75 -6.61
CA ILE A 102 6.02 -9.19 -6.66
C ILE A 102 7.45 -9.40 -7.16
N ILE A 103 7.98 -10.59 -6.99
CA ILE A 103 9.25 -10.98 -7.61
C ILE A 103 9.15 -10.81 -9.13
N GLY A 104 10.09 -10.08 -9.71
CA GLY A 104 10.08 -9.72 -11.12
C GLY A 104 9.69 -8.27 -11.42
N SER A 105 8.98 -7.58 -10.51
CA SER A 105 8.62 -6.17 -10.68
C SER A 105 9.83 -5.22 -10.64
N HIS A 106 10.95 -5.67 -10.08
CA HIS A 106 12.22 -4.92 -10.09
C HIS A 106 12.71 -4.53 -11.50
N ARG A 107 12.23 -5.20 -12.55
CA ARG A 107 12.51 -4.84 -13.95
C ARG A 107 11.84 -3.53 -14.39
N TYR A 108 10.81 -3.10 -13.67
CA TYR A 108 10.00 -1.93 -14.01
C TYR A 108 10.16 -0.78 -13.01
N GLY A 109 10.53 -1.09 -11.79
CA GLY A 109 10.66 -0.08 -10.74
C GLY A 109 11.26 -0.60 -9.45
N GLY A 110 11.45 0.30 -8.52
CA GLY A 110 11.84 0.04 -7.15
C GLY A 110 10.64 -0.21 -6.24
N ILE A 111 10.93 -0.34 -4.97
CA ILE A 111 9.93 -0.52 -3.91
C ILE A 111 10.27 0.38 -2.72
N TRP A 112 9.22 0.87 -2.05
CA TRP A 112 9.39 1.45 -0.72
C TRP A 112 8.61 0.64 0.32
N LEU A 113 9.08 0.68 1.57
CA LEU A 113 8.62 -0.23 2.62
C LEU A 113 7.28 0.17 3.26
N GLY A 114 6.60 1.20 2.73
CA GLY A 114 5.30 1.66 3.20
C GLY A 114 5.40 2.61 4.39
N ASP A 115 4.25 2.89 4.99
CA ASP A 115 4.09 3.78 6.13
C ASP A 115 4.77 3.17 7.36
N ASN A 116 5.74 3.87 7.90
CA ASN A 116 6.40 3.52 9.14
C ASN A 116 6.20 4.63 10.19
N ASN A 117 6.38 4.29 11.46
CA ASN A 117 6.33 5.28 12.53
C ASN A 117 7.73 5.83 12.80
N SER A 118 7.79 7.06 13.28
CA SER A 118 9.02 7.68 13.74
C SER A 118 9.49 7.07 15.07
N SER A 119 10.09 5.86 15.00
CA SER A 119 10.57 5.13 16.16
C SER A 119 11.85 4.35 15.89
N TRP A 120 12.64 4.11 16.94
CA TRP A 120 13.84 3.27 16.86
C TRP A 120 13.53 1.84 16.41
N ALA A 121 12.39 1.29 16.83
CA ALA A 121 11.96 -0.04 16.44
C ALA A 121 11.67 -0.12 14.95
N GLN A 122 11.01 0.88 14.38
CA GLN A 122 10.73 0.94 12.94
C GLN A 122 12.01 1.17 12.12
N LEU A 123 12.94 2.01 12.59
CA LEU A 123 14.23 2.14 11.94
C LEU A 123 14.96 0.79 11.87
N LEU A 124 15.03 0.06 12.99
CA LEU A 124 15.64 -1.26 13.03
C LEU A 124 14.94 -2.24 12.08
N ALA A 125 13.61 -2.25 12.08
CA ALA A 125 12.83 -3.11 11.17
C ALA A 125 13.15 -2.81 9.70
N ASN A 126 13.21 -1.54 9.32
CA ASN A 126 13.53 -1.14 7.94
C ASN A 126 14.98 -1.54 7.55
N ILE A 127 15.94 -1.36 8.45
CA ILE A 127 17.33 -1.83 8.24
C ILE A 127 17.36 -3.34 7.99
N GLN A 128 16.58 -4.12 8.73
CA GLN A 128 16.53 -5.59 8.57
C GLN A 128 15.77 -6.03 7.30
N MET A 129 14.74 -5.28 6.90
CA MET A 129 13.94 -5.59 5.71
C MET A 129 14.70 -5.28 4.41
N MET A 130 15.54 -4.26 4.41
CA MET A 130 16.21 -3.79 3.19
C MET A 130 17.05 -4.88 2.50
N PRO A 131 17.92 -5.65 3.17
CA PRO A 131 18.64 -6.74 2.54
C PRO A 131 17.72 -7.81 1.95
N SER A 132 16.59 -8.12 2.63
CA SER A 132 15.61 -9.09 2.14
C SER A 132 14.96 -8.65 0.84
N VAL A 133 14.60 -7.37 0.74
CA VAL A 133 14.05 -6.76 -0.49
C VAL A 133 15.08 -6.77 -1.62
N GLN A 134 16.33 -6.45 -1.32
CA GLN A 134 17.43 -6.49 -2.29
C GLN A 134 17.71 -7.90 -2.79
N MET A 135 17.63 -8.91 -1.93
CA MET A 135 17.74 -10.32 -2.35
C MET A 135 16.62 -10.75 -3.31
N CYS A 136 15.47 -10.07 -3.29
CA CYS A 136 14.39 -10.25 -4.27
C CYS A 136 14.66 -9.52 -5.61
N GLY A 137 15.80 -8.84 -5.75
CA GLY A 137 16.24 -8.17 -6.97
C GLY A 137 15.91 -6.67 -7.02
N PHE A 138 15.33 -6.08 -5.98
CA PHE A 138 15.04 -4.65 -5.95
C PHE A 138 16.27 -3.85 -5.56
N LEU A 139 16.92 -3.25 -6.56
CA LEU A 139 18.09 -2.39 -6.35
C LEU A 139 17.73 -1.00 -5.87
N TYR A 140 16.51 -0.53 -6.21
CA TYR A 140 15.94 0.72 -5.71
C TYR A 140 14.90 0.40 -4.66
N SER A 141 15.30 0.54 -3.43
CA SER A 141 14.43 0.31 -2.28
C SER A 141 14.66 1.39 -1.23
N GLY A 142 13.63 1.72 -0.48
CA GLY A 142 13.70 2.78 0.51
C GLY A 142 12.60 2.68 1.54
N ALA A 143 12.69 3.54 2.53
CA ALA A 143 11.69 3.73 3.57
C ALA A 143 11.42 5.22 3.73
N ASP A 144 10.31 5.58 4.36
CA ASP A 144 10.03 6.96 4.73
C ASP A 144 11.05 7.40 5.79
N LEU A 145 11.96 8.27 5.40
CA LEU A 145 13.00 8.77 6.31
C LEU A 145 12.38 9.64 7.40
N CYS A 146 12.78 9.45 8.62
CA CYS A 146 12.25 10.09 9.83
C CYS A 146 10.84 9.60 10.24
N GLY A 147 10.26 8.67 9.49
CA GLY A 147 8.93 8.13 9.72
C GLY A 147 7.82 8.86 8.96
N PHE A 148 6.81 8.12 8.54
CA PHE A 148 5.60 8.65 7.91
C PHE A 148 4.64 9.25 8.93
N SER A 149 4.59 8.68 10.13
CA SER A 149 3.74 9.13 11.24
C SER A 149 4.56 9.29 12.53
N GLU A 150 3.98 10.02 13.46
CA GLU A 150 4.57 10.44 14.74
C GLU A 150 5.72 11.44 14.60
N ASP A 151 6.04 12.12 15.70
CA ASP A 151 7.11 13.11 15.74
C ASP A 151 8.47 12.43 15.89
N THR A 152 9.45 12.91 15.15
CA THR A 152 10.83 12.43 15.27
C THR A 152 11.65 13.25 16.27
N THR A 153 12.69 12.63 16.82
CA THR A 153 13.71 13.33 17.60
C THR A 153 14.94 13.62 16.74
N PRO A 154 15.76 14.64 17.07
CA PRO A 154 16.98 14.94 16.31
C PRO A 154 17.91 13.74 16.15
N ASP A 155 18.11 12.95 17.23
CA ASP A 155 18.96 11.77 17.20
C ASP A 155 18.40 10.68 16.26
N LEU A 156 17.11 10.44 16.32
CA LEU A 156 16.44 9.48 15.46
C LEU A 156 16.48 9.93 14.00
N ALA A 157 16.23 11.21 13.74
CA ALA A 157 16.32 11.80 12.39
C ALA A 157 17.72 11.63 11.81
N LEU A 158 18.76 11.86 12.58
CA LEU A 158 20.15 11.67 12.16
C LEU A 158 20.39 10.20 11.70
N ARG A 159 19.92 9.24 12.48
CA ARG A 159 20.07 7.81 12.12
C ARG A 159 19.25 7.41 10.90
N TRP A 160 18.05 7.97 10.72
CA TRP A 160 17.29 7.80 9.51
C TRP A 160 18.01 8.36 8.28
N LEU A 161 18.62 9.52 8.39
CA LEU A 161 19.42 10.12 7.31
C LEU A 161 20.65 9.28 6.98
N GLU A 162 21.36 8.77 7.99
CA GLU A 162 22.47 7.83 7.77
C GLU A 162 22.03 6.58 7.01
N PHE A 163 20.88 6.01 7.37
CA PHE A 163 20.29 4.87 6.67
C PHE A 163 19.90 5.19 5.22
N GLY A 164 19.40 6.39 4.96
CA GLY A 164 18.93 6.82 3.64
C GLY A 164 20.05 7.27 2.69
N LEU A 165 21.30 7.36 3.14
CA LEU A 165 22.44 7.74 2.29
C LEU A 165 22.93 6.59 1.40
N PHE A 166 22.58 5.37 1.70
CA PHE A 166 23.02 4.14 1.02
C PHE A 166 21.84 3.36 0.44
#